data_65e475cfe91699336ace4bd849506491
#
_entry.id   65e475cfe91699336ace4bd849506491
#
_cell.length_a   1.000
_cell.length_b   1.000
_cell.length_c   1.000
_cell.angle_alpha   90.00
_cell.angle_beta   90.00
_cell.angle_gamma   90.00
#
_symmetry.space_group_name_H-M   'P 1'
#
loop_
_entity.id
_entity.type
_entity.pdbx_description
1 polymer ?
#
loop_
_entity_poly.entity_id
_entity_poly.type
_entity_poly.pdbx_seq_one_letter_code
_entity_poly.pdbx_strand_id
1 'polypeptide(L)'
;IEAYKAGIAMAMLPKEYGGMELSCLDYVIACEELTAVDPGFACTCLCNGLGLMPVVWYGTDEQKKRMLTAATSDPTGTYLSAWTAGEPPGGTGGTANFDSPLPKAGIGMTAVKKGDRFIINGKKKWSSSAGWDGLGTNTQCAIIRTDSSVGGTEGLSAIMVERGTPGITWTFLDKEGHRTTSNAFVVFEDAEVPVDNLLPGAAGNGDLVINRNFAWSGPVAAIAARAAYEDALKFLKKNTAGSLTPIIRFQNAGYMMGDIAAKIESARYFAWRAADYLDKHSHHAELIGAMCKINVTEAMIDCVYKCMQVVGVNSLSTEHKFGKYLREAAVLPIYDGGNMGMQRRRVHGIMADENFNPRAIMDDDFVAFDKSMEAIDTVADPLPRSRGIMEAAE
;
A
#
# COMPACT_ATOMS: atom_id res chain seq x y z
N ILE A 1 8.76 3.29 -17.93
CA ILE A 1 8.71 4.43 -18.88
C ILE A 1 7.29 4.58 -19.42
N GLU A 2 6.70 3.58 -20.07
CA GLU A 2 5.37 3.73 -20.69
C GLU A 2 4.25 4.05 -19.68
N ALA A 3 4.27 3.43 -18.48
CA ALA A 3 3.31 3.77 -17.42
C ALA A 3 3.46 5.22 -16.94
N TYR A 4 4.68 5.73 -16.90
CA TYR A 4 4.95 7.13 -16.56
C TYR A 4 4.39 8.06 -17.65
N LYS A 5 4.68 7.79 -18.92
CA LYS A 5 4.15 8.57 -20.06
C LYS A 5 2.61 8.56 -20.13
N ALA A 6 2.00 7.44 -19.72
CA ALA A 6 0.55 7.32 -19.63
C ALA A 6 -0.03 7.99 -18.37
N GLY A 7 0.80 8.59 -17.50
CA GLY A 7 0.38 9.23 -16.26
C GLY A 7 0.09 8.27 -15.09
N ILE A 8 0.05 6.96 -15.34
CA ILE A 8 -0.37 5.94 -14.35
C ILE A 8 0.55 5.95 -13.13
N ALA A 9 1.86 6.09 -13.32
CA ALA A 9 2.83 6.12 -12.23
C ALA A 9 2.66 7.32 -11.28
N MET A 10 1.98 8.37 -11.71
CA MET A 10 1.72 9.61 -10.96
C MET A 10 0.21 9.90 -10.86
N ALA A 11 -0.62 8.88 -11.04
CA ALA A 11 -2.06 9.03 -11.20
C ALA A 11 -2.76 9.67 -9.99
N MET A 12 -2.24 9.45 -8.78
CA MET A 12 -2.80 9.98 -7.54
C MET A 12 -2.36 11.41 -7.22
N LEU A 13 -1.27 11.89 -7.81
CA LEU A 13 -0.74 13.22 -7.48
C LEU A 13 -1.67 14.32 -8.00
N PRO A 14 -1.74 15.47 -7.30
CA PRO A 14 -2.58 16.60 -7.70
C PRO A 14 -2.23 17.13 -9.09
N LYS A 15 -3.25 17.56 -9.83
CA LYS A 15 -3.09 18.15 -11.18
C LYS A 15 -2.22 19.40 -11.20
N GLU A 16 -2.26 20.19 -10.13
CA GLU A 16 -1.45 21.40 -10.01
C GLU A 16 0.06 21.12 -10.07
N TYR A 17 0.47 19.88 -9.71
CA TYR A 17 1.85 19.40 -9.80
C TYR A 17 2.08 18.46 -10.98
N GLY A 18 1.12 18.32 -11.92
CA GLY A 18 1.25 17.49 -13.12
C GLY A 18 0.78 16.05 -12.97
N GLY A 19 0.13 15.67 -11.89
CA GLY A 19 -0.52 14.38 -11.71
C GLY A 19 -1.88 14.28 -12.41
N MET A 20 -2.52 13.12 -12.32
CA MET A 20 -3.87 12.90 -12.87
C MET A 20 -4.97 13.23 -11.87
N GLU A 21 -4.66 13.28 -10.59
CA GLU A 21 -5.60 13.49 -9.48
C GLU A 21 -6.78 12.52 -9.52
N LEU A 22 -6.49 11.24 -9.75
CA LEU A 22 -7.52 10.21 -9.71
C LEU A 22 -8.07 10.07 -8.29
N SER A 23 -9.39 9.87 -8.20
CA SER A 23 -10.01 9.45 -6.95
C SER A 23 -9.47 8.07 -6.53
N CYS A 24 -9.64 7.71 -5.26
CA CYS A 24 -9.26 6.38 -4.78
C CYS A 24 -10.00 5.28 -5.56
N LEU A 25 -11.28 5.49 -5.84
CA LEU A 25 -12.09 4.55 -6.61
C LEU A 25 -11.59 4.38 -8.04
N ASP A 26 -11.32 5.48 -8.77
CA ASP A 26 -10.78 5.42 -10.14
C ASP A 26 -9.43 4.68 -10.15
N TYR A 27 -8.61 4.96 -9.13
CA TYR A 27 -7.30 4.35 -9.00
C TYR A 27 -7.38 2.84 -8.71
N VAL A 28 -8.29 2.42 -7.82
CA VAL A 28 -8.54 0.99 -7.54
C VAL A 28 -8.99 0.24 -8.79
N ILE A 29 -9.87 0.84 -9.60
CA ILE A 29 -10.32 0.25 -10.87
C ILE A 29 -9.14 0.11 -11.85
N ALA A 30 -8.30 1.13 -11.96
CA ALA A 30 -7.08 1.05 -12.80
C ALA A 30 -6.11 -0.03 -12.30
N CYS A 31 -5.94 -0.14 -10.99
CA CYS A 31 -5.07 -1.15 -10.37
C CYS A 31 -5.60 -2.57 -10.55
N GLU A 32 -6.91 -2.76 -10.58
CA GLU A 32 -7.53 -4.04 -10.90
C GLU A 32 -7.08 -4.56 -12.27
N GLU A 33 -7.05 -3.70 -13.29
CA GLU A 33 -6.59 -4.05 -14.62
C GLU A 33 -5.08 -4.34 -14.67
N LEU A 34 -4.29 -3.50 -14.01
CA LEU A 34 -2.83 -3.69 -13.93
C LEU A 34 -2.49 -5.00 -13.20
N THR A 35 -3.15 -5.29 -12.09
CA THR A 35 -2.93 -6.48 -11.27
C THR A 35 -3.33 -7.77 -12.01
N ALA A 36 -4.35 -7.73 -12.85
CA ALA A 36 -4.73 -8.86 -13.69
C ALA A 36 -3.62 -9.25 -14.69
N VAL A 37 -2.81 -8.29 -15.11
CA VAL A 37 -1.66 -8.53 -16.00
C VAL A 37 -0.42 -8.93 -15.19
N ASP A 38 -0.02 -8.10 -14.23
CA ASP A 38 1.16 -8.34 -13.38
C ASP A 38 1.07 -7.54 -12.06
N PRO A 39 0.82 -8.22 -10.91
CA PRO A 39 0.73 -7.57 -9.62
C PRO A 39 2.00 -6.84 -9.18
N GLY A 40 3.17 -7.33 -9.53
CA GLY A 40 4.43 -6.66 -9.20
C GLY A 40 4.62 -5.36 -9.98
N PHE A 41 4.22 -5.34 -11.25
CA PHE A 41 4.20 -4.10 -12.05
C PHE A 41 3.18 -3.10 -11.50
N ALA A 42 1.97 -3.55 -11.17
CA ALA A 42 0.97 -2.74 -10.49
C ALA A 42 1.55 -2.13 -9.20
N CYS A 43 2.20 -2.96 -8.36
CA CYS A 43 2.87 -2.52 -7.15
C CYS A 43 3.92 -1.42 -7.43
N THR A 44 4.72 -1.53 -8.49
CA THR A 44 5.70 -0.49 -8.85
C THR A 44 5.04 0.84 -9.17
N CYS A 45 3.92 0.84 -9.89
CA CYS A 45 3.15 2.05 -10.17
C CYS A 45 2.54 2.65 -8.89
N LEU A 46 2.00 1.79 -8.01
CA LEU A 46 1.36 2.17 -6.75
C LEU A 46 2.31 2.79 -5.74
N CYS A 47 3.53 2.27 -5.66
CA CYS A 47 4.50 2.69 -4.65
C CYS A 47 4.92 4.15 -4.79
N ASN A 48 4.84 4.74 -5.99
CA ASN A 48 5.01 6.18 -6.15
C ASN A 48 3.98 6.97 -5.34
N GLY A 49 2.72 6.53 -5.33
CA GLY A 49 1.70 7.08 -4.43
C GLY A 49 2.07 6.92 -2.96
N LEU A 50 2.43 5.72 -2.52
CA LEU A 50 2.82 5.48 -1.12
C LEU A 50 4.01 6.35 -0.68
N GLY A 51 4.96 6.61 -1.58
CA GLY A 51 6.13 7.45 -1.27
C GLY A 51 5.87 8.95 -1.34
N LEU A 52 4.97 9.42 -2.21
CA LEU A 52 4.76 10.85 -2.50
C LEU A 52 3.48 11.43 -1.86
N MET A 53 2.43 10.63 -1.67
CA MET A 53 1.21 11.13 -1.02
C MET A 53 1.44 11.66 0.40
N PRO A 54 2.38 11.14 1.20
CA PRO A 54 2.74 11.78 2.47
C PRO A 54 3.18 13.24 2.32
N VAL A 55 3.84 13.61 1.21
CA VAL A 55 4.20 15.00 0.91
C VAL A 55 2.95 15.83 0.62
N VAL A 56 1.98 15.26 -0.12
CA VAL A 56 0.69 15.92 -0.40
C VAL A 56 -0.06 16.20 0.90
N TRP A 57 -0.09 15.24 1.82
CA TRP A 57 -0.88 15.33 3.05
C TRP A 57 -0.24 16.17 4.14
N TYR A 58 1.09 16.08 4.29
CA TYR A 58 1.81 16.56 5.48
C TYR A 58 2.98 17.49 5.17
N GLY A 59 3.27 17.73 3.89
CA GLY A 59 4.34 18.63 3.46
C GLY A 59 3.94 20.10 3.41
N THR A 60 4.94 21.00 3.45
CA THR A 60 4.75 22.42 3.14
C THR A 60 4.52 22.62 1.64
N ASP A 61 4.04 23.79 1.26
CA ASP A 61 3.83 24.11 -0.17
C ASP A 61 5.16 24.09 -0.94
N GLU A 62 6.27 24.48 -0.31
CA GLU A 62 7.61 24.40 -0.89
C GLU A 62 8.03 22.95 -1.11
N GLN A 63 7.80 22.07 -0.14
CA GLN A 63 8.08 20.64 -0.27
C GLN A 63 7.22 20.01 -1.37
N LYS A 64 5.92 20.30 -1.42
CA LYS A 64 5.00 19.84 -2.46
C LYS A 64 5.50 20.27 -3.82
N LYS A 65 5.75 21.58 -4.01
CA LYS A 65 6.25 22.14 -5.26
C LYS A 65 7.55 21.49 -5.70
N ARG A 66 8.52 21.34 -4.79
CA ARG A 66 9.82 20.76 -5.09
C ARG A 66 9.75 19.29 -5.47
N MET A 67 9.11 18.47 -4.63
CA MET A 67 9.16 17.01 -4.76
C MET A 67 8.16 16.48 -5.79
N LEU A 68 6.93 17.01 -5.79
CA LEU A 68 5.88 16.51 -6.68
C LEU A 68 6.12 16.96 -8.12
N THR A 69 6.57 18.21 -8.32
CA THR A 69 6.92 18.67 -9.68
C THR A 69 8.14 17.90 -10.22
N ALA A 70 9.15 17.64 -9.39
CA ALA A 70 10.29 16.82 -9.81
C ALA A 70 9.86 15.40 -10.23
N ALA A 71 8.90 14.82 -9.51
CA ALA A 71 8.38 13.50 -9.82
C ALA A 71 7.60 13.46 -11.12
N THR A 72 6.73 14.44 -11.37
CA THR A 72 5.84 14.46 -12.54
C THR A 72 6.52 14.96 -13.81
N SER A 73 7.59 15.74 -13.69
CA SER A 73 8.33 16.33 -14.82
C SER A 73 9.64 15.60 -15.16
N ASP A 74 9.86 14.40 -14.60
CA ASP A 74 11.06 13.62 -14.89
C ASP A 74 11.15 13.29 -16.39
N PRO A 75 12.15 13.84 -17.12
CA PRO A 75 12.24 13.65 -18.56
C PRO A 75 12.63 12.22 -18.95
N THR A 76 13.15 11.44 -18.02
CA THR A 76 13.54 10.04 -18.27
C THR A 76 12.35 9.08 -18.19
N GLY A 77 11.27 9.49 -17.52
CA GLY A 77 10.11 8.64 -17.27
C GLY A 77 10.42 7.46 -16.36
N THR A 78 11.37 7.63 -15.46
CA THR A 78 11.90 6.55 -14.61
C THR A 78 11.86 6.89 -13.13
N TYR A 79 11.19 7.99 -12.78
CA TYR A 79 11.09 8.41 -11.38
C TYR A 79 10.36 7.36 -10.55
N LEU A 80 11.01 6.94 -9.48
CA LEU A 80 10.45 6.03 -8.48
C LEU A 80 10.51 6.69 -7.11
N SER A 81 9.44 6.52 -6.34
CA SER A 81 9.38 6.89 -4.94
C SER A 81 9.03 5.67 -4.09
N ALA A 82 9.71 5.51 -2.97
CA ALA A 82 9.48 4.42 -2.05
C ALA A 82 8.83 4.90 -0.75
N TRP A 83 8.06 4.03 -0.12
CA TRP A 83 7.71 4.16 1.29
C TRP A 83 8.54 3.19 2.12
N THR A 84 9.19 3.70 3.16
CA THR A 84 10.24 2.97 3.87
C THR A 84 9.91 2.93 5.36
N ALA A 85 9.12 1.94 5.79
CA ALA A 85 8.72 1.77 7.18
C ALA A 85 9.26 0.46 7.81
N GLY A 86 9.19 -0.66 7.08
CA GLY A 86 9.58 -1.98 7.59
C GLY A 86 11.06 -2.08 7.97
N GLU A 87 11.38 -2.83 9.04
CA GLU A 87 12.74 -3.09 9.51
C GLU A 87 13.07 -4.60 9.52
N PRO A 88 14.34 -4.98 9.42
CA PRO A 88 14.72 -6.40 9.39
C PRO A 88 14.42 -7.08 10.74
N PRO A 89 14.22 -8.41 10.73
CA PRO A 89 14.16 -9.21 11.95
C PRO A 89 15.42 -9.04 12.79
N GLY A 90 15.25 -8.91 14.10
CA GLY A 90 16.35 -8.64 15.04
C GLY A 90 16.65 -7.15 15.28
N GLY A 91 16.06 -6.24 14.49
CA GLY A 91 15.95 -4.84 14.87
C GLY A 91 14.90 -4.63 15.95
N THR A 92 14.75 -3.41 16.44
CA THR A 92 13.81 -3.05 17.51
C THR A 92 12.37 -3.07 17.06
N GLY A 93 12.01 -4.00 16.20
CA GLY A 93 10.64 -4.28 16.15
C GLY A 93 9.95 -4.33 14.88
N GLY A 94 10.38 -3.99 13.83
CA GLY A 94 9.47 -3.99 12.71
C GLY A 94 8.08 -3.49 13.13
N THR A 95 7.12 -3.64 12.29
CA THR A 95 5.75 -3.16 12.51
C THR A 95 4.95 -3.92 13.59
N ALA A 96 5.50 -4.99 14.17
CA ALA A 96 4.79 -5.84 15.13
C ALA A 96 4.79 -5.34 16.58
N ASN A 97 5.68 -4.41 16.94
CA ASN A 97 5.88 -3.97 18.33
C ASN A 97 5.40 -2.54 18.61
N PHE A 98 4.46 -2.03 17.83
CA PHE A 98 3.94 -0.67 18.03
C PHE A 98 3.15 -0.51 19.34
N ASP A 99 2.68 -1.59 19.93
CA ASP A 99 1.93 -1.53 21.20
C ASP A 99 2.82 -1.47 22.43
N SER A 100 4.14 -1.65 22.28
CA SER A 100 5.04 -1.62 23.42
C SER A 100 5.31 -0.18 23.87
N PRO A 101 5.07 0.15 25.15
CA PRO A 101 5.38 1.47 25.71
C PRO A 101 6.88 1.65 25.99
N LEU A 102 7.69 0.59 25.85
CA LEU A 102 9.11 0.66 26.14
C LEU A 102 9.83 1.62 25.18
N PRO A 103 10.71 2.49 25.70
CA PRO A 103 11.54 3.35 24.84
C PRO A 103 12.24 2.54 23.74
N LYS A 104 12.26 3.08 22.52
CA LYS A 104 12.85 2.43 21.32
C LYS A 104 12.14 1.14 20.86
N ALA A 105 11.03 0.74 21.45
CA ALA A 105 10.22 -0.33 20.88
C ALA A 105 9.58 0.14 19.56
N GLY A 106 9.29 -0.80 18.67
CA GLY A 106 8.78 -0.50 17.34
C GLY A 106 9.90 -0.18 16.36
N ILE A 107 9.79 0.93 15.63
CA ILE A 107 10.80 1.39 14.67
C ILE A 107 12.05 1.86 15.41
N GLY A 108 13.19 1.23 15.11
CA GLY A 108 14.46 1.48 15.77
C GLY A 108 15.43 2.35 14.96
N MET A 109 15.17 2.60 13.69
CA MET A 109 15.94 3.57 12.89
C MET A 109 15.75 4.96 13.47
N THR A 110 16.85 5.70 13.69
CA THR A 110 16.83 7.00 14.37
C THR A 110 17.27 8.13 13.47
N ALA A 111 16.73 9.33 13.71
CA ALA A 111 17.19 10.60 13.14
C ALA A 111 17.46 11.60 14.26
N VAL A 112 18.71 11.97 14.41
CA VAL A 112 19.16 12.95 15.42
C VAL A 112 19.44 14.28 14.74
N LYS A 113 18.74 15.34 15.19
CA LYS A 113 18.95 16.70 14.64
C LYS A 113 20.31 17.25 15.11
N LYS A 114 21.13 17.67 14.15
CA LYS A 114 22.39 18.38 14.36
C LYS A 114 22.45 19.62 13.45
N GLY A 115 22.23 20.79 14.02
CA GLY A 115 22.14 22.03 13.25
C GLY A 115 20.99 22.00 12.26
N ASP A 116 21.30 22.17 10.97
CA ASP A 116 20.36 22.16 9.84
C ASP A 116 20.17 20.76 9.19
N ARG A 117 20.72 19.70 9.82
CA ARG A 117 20.67 18.33 9.33
C ARG A 117 20.07 17.36 10.35
N PHE A 118 19.45 16.30 9.85
CA PHE A 118 19.26 15.06 10.57
C PHE A 118 20.37 14.09 10.22
N ILE A 119 20.97 13.47 11.24
CA ILE A 119 21.89 12.34 11.08
C ILE A 119 21.07 11.07 11.29
N ILE A 120 20.96 10.29 10.24
CA ILE A 120 20.09 9.11 10.19
C ILE A 120 20.93 7.85 10.27
N ASN A 121 20.56 6.96 11.21
CA ASN A 121 21.20 5.67 11.40
C ASN A 121 20.16 4.56 11.56
N GLY A 122 20.40 3.44 10.89
CA GLY A 122 19.55 2.27 11.02
C GLY A 122 19.40 1.48 9.73
N LYS A 123 18.40 0.58 9.71
CA LYS A 123 18.20 -0.36 8.62
C LYS A 123 16.72 -0.49 8.28
N LYS A 124 16.41 -0.52 7.01
CA LYS A 124 15.08 -0.77 6.48
C LYS A 124 15.08 -1.99 5.56
N LYS A 125 13.97 -2.68 5.47
CA LYS A 125 13.85 -3.86 4.62
C LYS A 125 12.46 -3.91 3.97
N TRP A 126 12.42 -4.46 2.77
CA TRP A 126 11.22 -4.64 1.97
C TRP A 126 10.64 -3.36 1.35
N SER A 127 11.35 -2.25 1.37
CA SER A 127 10.91 -1.04 0.66
C SER A 127 10.68 -1.36 -0.82
N SER A 128 9.45 -1.16 -1.28
CA SER A 128 9.11 -1.35 -2.70
C SER A 128 9.55 -0.14 -3.52
N SER A 129 9.73 -0.33 -4.83
CA SER A 129 10.27 0.69 -5.74
C SER A 129 11.61 1.25 -5.30
N ALA A 130 12.44 0.38 -4.72
CA ALA A 130 13.75 0.73 -4.17
C ALA A 130 14.79 1.11 -5.23
N GLY A 131 14.36 1.33 -6.47
CA GLY A 131 15.22 1.59 -7.61
C GLY A 131 15.55 0.33 -8.40
N TRP A 132 16.31 0.46 -9.46
CA TRP A 132 16.58 -0.60 -10.44
C TRP A 132 18.03 -0.61 -10.92
N ASP A 133 18.77 0.46 -10.69
CA ASP A 133 20.13 0.69 -11.17
C ASP A 133 21.18 0.59 -10.06
N GLY A 134 20.81 0.13 -8.88
CA GLY A 134 21.70 0.04 -7.71
C GLY A 134 21.91 1.36 -6.97
N LEU A 135 21.36 2.46 -7.49
CA LEU A 135 21.51 3.80 -6.87
C LEU A 135 20.34 4.18 -5.96
N GLY A 136 19.37 3.27 -5.80
CA GLY A 136 18.19 3.48 -5.00
C GLY A 136 17.07 4.24 -5.74
N THR A 137 16.01 4.54 -5.00
CA THR A 137 14.85 5.29 -5.49
C THR A 137 15.17 6.79 -5.57
N ASN A 138 14.41 7.54 -6.38
CA ASN A 138 14.58 9.01 -6.50
C ASN A 138 14.25 9.71 -5.17
N THR A 139 13.18 9.28 -4.50
CA THR A 139 12.83 9.73 -3.15
C THR A 139 12.30 8.56 -2.34
N GLN A 140 12.41 8.65 -1.03
CA GLN A 140 11.75 7.74 -0.11
C GLN A 140 11.16 8.50 1.06
N CYS A 141 9.90 8.23 1.38
CA CYS A 141 9.28 8.64 2.62
C CYS A 141 9.67 7.62 3.69
N ALA A 142 10.58 8.00 4.57
CA ALA A 142 11.09 7.13 5.62
C ALA A 142 10.42 7.45 6.96
N ILE A 143 9.83 6.41 7.59
CA ILE A 143 9.31 6.51 8.95
C ILE A 143 10.44 6.22 9.91
N ILE A 144 10.80 7.21 10.71
CA ILE A 144 12.03 7.23 11.51
C ILE A 144 11.72 7.75 12.91
N ARG A 145 12.42 7.24 13.91
CA ARG A 145 12.32 7.71 15.28
C ARG A 145 13.15 8.98 15.46
N THR A 146 12.48 10.09 15.69
CA THR A 146 13.06 11.40 15.99
C THR A 146 13.12 11.69 17.49
N ASP A 147 12.29 11.00 18.29
CA ASP A 147 12.37 11.00 19.75
C ASP A 147 12.54 9.56 20.27
N SER A 148 13.70 9.28 20.85
CA SER A 148 14.04 7.97 21.42
C SER A 148 13.70 7.85 22.91
N SER A 149 13.11 8.86 23.52
CA SER A 149 12.65 8.80 24.91
C SER A 149 11.33 8.06 25.08
N VAL A 150 10.56 7.91 23.97
CA VAL A 150 9.27 7.23 23.90
C VAL A 150 9.34 5.99 23.01
N GLY A 151 8.39 5.07 23.17
CA GLY A 151 8.28 3.83 22.40
C GLY A 151 7.08 3.83 21.46
N GLY A 152 6.79 2.68 20.88
CA GLY A 152 5.66 2.48 20.00
C GLY A 152 5.70 3.38 18.76
N THR A 153 4.57 4.00 18.45
CA THR A 153 4.42 4.95 17.35
C THR A 153 4.72 6.39 17.75
N GLU A 154 4.74 6.68 19.04
CA GLU A 154 5.13 8.00 19.56
C GLU A 154 6.60 8.28 19.21
N GLY A 155 6.92 9.54 18.96
CA GLY A 155 8.27 9.97 18.58
C GLY A 155 8.72 9.56 17.18
N LEU A 156 7.84 8.96 16.36
CA LEU A 156 8.08 8.72 14.94
C LEU A 156 7.77 9.96 14.11
N SER A 157 8.55 10.16 13.07
CA SER A 157 8.32 11.21 12.07
C SER A 157 8.48 10.66 10.67
N ALA A 158 7.92 11.34 9.69
CA ALA A 158 8.14 11.07 8.28
C ALA A 158 9.20 12.06 7.73
N ILE A 159 10.29 11.53 7.21
CA ILE A 159 11.38 12.31 6.61
C ILE A 159 11.55 11.86 5.16
N MET A 160 11.56 12.83 4.24
CA MET A 160 11.84 12.57 2.82
C MET A 160 13.35 12.47 2.61
N VAL A 161 13.79 11.34 2.08
CA VAL A 161 15.20 11.11 1.76
C VAL A 161 15.36 11.04 0.25
N GLU A 162 16.25 11.86 -0.30
CA GLU A 162 16.45 11.99 -1.74
C GLU A 162 17.61 11.11 -2.21
N ARG A 163 17.55 10.71 -3.47
CA ARG A 163 18.60 9.95 -4.15
C ARG A 163 19.93 10.69 -4.07
N GLY A 164 20.99 9.92 -3.87
CA GLY A 164 22.34 10.48 -3.77
C GLY A 164 22.72 10.98 -2.38
N THR A 165 21.83 10.87 -1.38
CA THR A 165 22.20 11.11 0.02
C THR A 165 23.34 10.19 0.42
N PRO A 166 24.53 10.73 0.84
CA PRO A 166 25.65 9.92 1.29
C PRO A 166 25.29 9.06 2.52
N GLY A 167 25.98 7.94 2.69
CA GLY A 167 25.77 7.04 3.83
C GLY A 167 24.58 6.08 3.65
N ILE A 168 24.01 5.95 2.43
CA ILE A 168 22.93 5.01 2.15
C ILE A 168 23.40 3.92 1.20
N THR A 169 23.21 2.67 1.61
CA THR A 169 23.53 1.48 0.80
C THR A 169 22.25 0.68 0.52
N TRP A 170 22.09 0.24 -0.72
CA TRP A 170 20.96 -0.54 -1.20
C TRP A 170 21.40 -1.94 -1.63
N THR A 171 20.70 -2.97 -1.13
CA THR A 171 20.88 -4.37 -1.57
C THR A 171 19.53 -4.90 -1.99
N PHE A 172 19.40 -5.27 -3.26
CA PHE A 172 18.15 -5.81 -3.80
C PHE A 172 17.87 -7.19 -3.23
N LEU A 173 16.59 -7.47 -3.01
CA LEU A 173 16.10 -8.73 -2.47
C LEU A 173 15.55 -9.60 -3.62
N ASP A 174 16.01 -10.83 -3.72
CA ASP A 174 15.31 -11.85 -4.49
C ASP A 174 14.09 -12.36 -3.71
N LYS A 175 12.98 -12.65 -4.40
CA LYS A 175 11.71 -12.97 -3.76
C LYS A 175 10.81 -13.82 -4.67
N GLU A 176 9.90 -14.55 -4.06
CA GLU A 176 9.04 -15.49 -4.76
C GLU A 176 7.83 -14.85 -5.47
N GLY A 177 7.28 -13.75 -4.96
CA GLY A 177 6.17 -13.04 -5.59
C GLY A 177 6.48 -11.57 -5.84
N HIS A 178 5.67 -10.91 -6.68
CA HIS A 178 5.87 -9.52 -7.12
C HIS A 178 7.28 -9.27 -7.68
N ARG A 179 7.79 -10.20 -8.47
CA ARG A 179 9.19 -10.18 -8.96
C ARG A 179 9.49 -9.02 -9.90
N THR A 180 8.48 -8.40 -10.47
CA THR A 180 8.57 -7.24 -11.37
C THR A 180 8.66 -5.92 -10.65
N THR A 181 8.44 -5.88 -9.32
CA THR A 181 8.80 -4.72 -8.49
C THR A 181 10.13 -4.97 -7.76
N SER A 182 10.96 -3.96 -7.61
CA SER A 182 12.17 -4.04 -6.80
C SER A 182 11.87 -3.84 -5.33
N ASN A 183 12.47 -4.67 -4.48
CA ASN A 183 12.50 -4.44 -3.03
C ASN A 183 13.95 -4.47 -2.57
N ALA A 184 14.29 -3.69 -1.56
CA ALA A 184 15.65 -3.65 -1.06
C ALA A 184 15.72 -3.75 0.46
N PHE A 185 16.90 -4.18 0.88
CA PHE A 185 17.46 -3.93 2.20
C PHE A 185 18.27 -2.63 2.10
N VAL A 186 17.99 -1.68 2.97
CA VAL A 186 18.58 -0.33 2.94
C VAL A 186 19.26 -0.08 4.27
N VAL A 187 20.51 0.30 4.22
CA VAL A 187 21.33 0.66 5.40
C VAL A 187 21.61 2.15 5.35
N PHE A 188 21.42 2.80 6.48
CA PHE A 188 21.75 4.20 6.72
C PHE A 188 22.87 4.28 7.76
N GLU A 189 24.00 4.84 7.38
CA GLU A 189 25.18 5.02 8.22
C GLU A 189 25.58 6.48 8.17
N ASP A 190 25.24 7.21 9.24
CA ASP A 190 25.45 8.66 9.37
C ASP A 190 24.93 9.45 8.14
N ALA A 191 23.80 9.01 7.59
CA ALA A 191 23.21 9.67 6.43
C ALA A 191 22.69 11.05 6.80
N GLU A 192 23.18 12.08 6.09
CA GLU A 192 22.84 13.48 6.37
C GLU A 192 21.69 13.95 5.50
N VAL A 193 20.56 14.31 6.12
CA VAL A 193 19.37 14.79 5.44
C VAL A 193 19.00 16.19 5.95
N PRO A 194 18.69 17.16 5.07
CA PRO A 194 18.26 18.49 5.51
C PRO A 194 17.05 18.43 6.46
N VAL A 195 17.00 19.30 7.47
CA VAL A 195 15.83 19.40 8.36
C VAL A 195 14.55 19.77 7.60
N ASP A 196 14.68 20.47 6.48
CA ASP A 196 13.58 20.86 5.59
C ASP A 196 12.98 19.65 4.82
N ASN A 197 13.51 18.45 5.00
CA ASN A 197 12.94 17.23 4.47
C ASN A 197 12.01 16.50 5.46
N LEU A 198 11.91 16.98 6.70
CA LEU A 198 10.88 16.56 7.65
C LEU A 198 9.51 17.02 7.15
N LEU A 199 8.55 16.12 7.11
CA LEU A 199 7.16 16.49 6.85
C LEU A 199 6.53 17.05 8.12
N PRO A 200 6.25 18.35 8.22
CA PRO A 200 5.89 18.99 9.49
C PRO A 200 4.55 18.51 10.04
N GLY A 201 3.59 18.16 9.18
CA GLY A 201 2.30 17.61 9.58
C GLY A 201 2.38 16.18 10.17
N ALA A 202 3.53 15.52 10.05
CA ALA A 202 3.78 14.18 10.60
C ALA A 202 4.97 14.16 11.57
N ALA A 203 5.44 15.32 12.02
CA ALA A 203 6.55 15.43 12.96
C ALA A 203 6.14 14.95 14.36
N GLY A 204 6.82 13.93 14.89
CA GLY A 204 6.46 13.29 16.17
C GLY A 204 5.15 12.47 16.09
N ASN A 205 4.56 12.31 14.92
CA ASN A 205 3.32 11.58 14.71
C ASN A 205 3.35 10.79 13.39
N GLY A 206 4.42 10.05 13.17
CA GLY A 206 4.61 9.22 11.96
C GLY A 206 3.53 8.14 11.80
N ASP A 207 2.78 7.81 12.85
CA ASP A 207 1.65 6.88 12.81
C ASP A 207 0.54 7.37 11.86
N LEU A 208 0.33 8.67 11.74
CA LEU A 208 -0.61 9.24 10.78
C LEU A 208 -0.31 8.81 9.34
N VAL A 209 0.96 8.89 8.95
CA VAL A 209 1.39 8.45 7.61
C VAL A 209 1.20 6.96 7.43
N ILE A 210 1.58 6.17 8.46
CA ILE A 210 1.42 4.71 8.45
C ILE A 210 -0.06 4.36 8.28
N ASN A 211 -0.93 4.99 9.06
CA ASN A 211 -2.35 4.71 9.08
C ASN A 211 -3.00 5.05 7.74
N ARG A 212 -2.72 6.22 7.22
CA ARG A 212 -3.31 6.69 5.96
C ARG A 212 -2.82 5.86 4.77
N ASN A 213 -1.53 5.55 4.69
CA ASN A 213 -1.00 4.68 3.66
C ASN A 213 -1.63 3.27 3.72
N PHE A 214 -1.84 2.71 4.91
CA PHE A 214 -2.45 1.39 5.05
C PHE A 214 -3.95 1.38 4.74
N ALA A 215 -4.68 2.45 5.01
CA ALA A 215 -6.07 2.58 4.58
C ALA A 215 -6.19 2.52 3.05
N TRP A 216 -5.26 3.14 2.35
CA TRP A 216 -5.17 3.11 0.89
C TRP A 216 -4.79 1.74 0.33
N SER A 217 -3.84 1.04 0.96
CA SER A 217 -3.36 -0.25 0.47
C SER A 217 -4.43 -1.35 0.48
N GLY A 218 -5.44 -1.20 1.33
CA GLY A 218 -6.54 -2.16 1.43
C GLY A 218 -7.30 -2.34 0.11
N PRO A 219 -7.98 -1.30 -0.38
CA PRO A 219 -8.71 -1.36 -1.63
C PRO A 219 -7.85 -1.71 -2.85
N VAL A 220 -6.63 -1.19 -2.87
CA VAL A 220 -5.70 -1.36 -3.98
C VAL A 220 -5.16 -2.79 -4.09
N ALA A 221 -4.99 -3.50 -2.98
CA ALA A 221 -4.54 -4.89 -2.96
C ALA A 221 -5.55 -5.90 -3.54
N ALA A 222 -6.70 -5.43 -4.00
CA ALA A 222 -7.89 -6.25 -4.10
C ALA A 222 -7.82 -7.19 -5.28
N ILE A 223 -7.57 -7.49 -6.30
CA ILE A 223 -8.18 -8.42 -7.28
C ILE A 223 -7.15 -9.22 -8.10
N ALA A 224 -6.18 -9.79 -7.42
CA ALA A 224 -5.20 -10.68 -8.05
C ALA A 224 -5.78 -12.01 -8.59
N ALA A 225 -7.00 -12.40 -8.19
CA ALA A 225 -7.57 -13.68 -8.59
C ALA A 225 -8.34 -13.66 -9.90
N ARG A 226 -8.70 -12.48 -10.45
CA ARG A 226 -9.50 -12.38 -11.69
C ARG A 226 -8.82 -13.08 -12.86
N ALA A 227 -7.54 -12.82 -13.08
CA ALA A 227 -6.79 -13.45 -14.17
C ALA A 227 -6.71 -14.97 -14.03
N ALA A 228 -6.56 -15.49 -12.80
CA ALA A 228 -6.58 -16.93 -12.55
C ALA A 228 -7.95 -17.54 -12.85
N TYR A 229 -9.03 -16.85 -12.49
CA TYR A 229 -10.40 -17.26 -12.80
C TYR A 229 -10.67 -17.30 -14.31
N GLU A 230 -10.29 -16.26 -15.03
CA GLU A 230 -10.46 -16.17 -16.49
C GLU A 230 -9.69 -17.28 -17.22
N ASP A 231 -8.44 -17.54 -16.84
CA ASP A 231 -7.62 -18.59 -17.41
C ASP A 231 -8.18 -19.99 -17.05
N ALA A 232 -8.65 -20.19 -15.81
CA ALA A 232 -9.30 -21.44 -15.42
C ALA A 232 -10.59 -21.67 -16.23
N LEU A 233 -11.45 -20.66 -16.35
CA LEU A 233 -12.69 -20.76 -17.12
C LEU A 233 -12.42 -21.06 -18.60
N LYS A 234 -11.42 -20.41 -19.18
CA LYS A 234 -10.97 -20.67 -20.56
C LYS A 234 -10.47 -22.10 -20.73
N PHE A 235 -9.67 -22.59 -19.78
CA PHE A 235 -9.18 -23.97 -19.77
C PHE A 235 -10.34 -24.98 -19.71
N LEU A 236 -11.29 -24.80 -18.79
CA LEU A 236 -12.42 -25.71 -18.59
C LEU A 236 -13.41 -25.73 -19.76
N LYS A 237 -13.57 -24.60 -20.46
CA LYS A 237 -14.39 -24.53 -21.68
C LYS A 237 -13.76 -25.25 -22.86
N LYS A 238 -12.42 -25.31 -22.93
CA LYS A 238 -11.68 -25.89 -24.05
C LYS A 238 -11.41 -27.38 -23.85
N ASN A 239 -11.15 -27.82 -22.62
CA ASN A 239 -10.69 -29.17 -22.32
C ASN A 239 -11.84 -30.09 -21.90
N THR A 240 -11.75 -31.36 -22.26
CA THR A 240 -12.77 -32.39 -22.02
C THR A 240 -12.35 -33.43 -20.98
N ALA A 241 -11.09 -33.46 -20.55
CA ALA A 241 -10.50 -34.47 -19.65
C ALA A 241 -10.79 -35.93 -20.12
N GLY A 242 -10.71 -36.16 -21.43
CA GLY A 242 -10.97 -37.48 -22.00
C GLY A 242 -12.47 -37.83 -22.20
N SER A 243 -13.37 -36.91 -21.84
CA SER A 243 -14.81 -37.01 -22.16
C SER A 243 -15.12 -36.36 -23.51
N LEU A 244 -16.37 -36.45 -23.95
CA LEU A 244 -16.86 -35.75 -25.15
C LEU A 244 -17.39 -34.35 -24.83
N THR A 245 -17.43 -33.99 -23.54
CA THR A 245 -18.06 -32.77 -23.05
C THR A 245 -17.00 -31.90 -22.35
N PRO A 246 -16.95 -30.58 -22.61
CA PRO A 246 -16.08 -29.66 -21.89
C PRO A 246 -16.22 -29.75 -20.36
N ILE A 247 -15.13 -29.68 -19.63
CA ILE A 247 -15.09 -29.83 -18.16
C ILE A 247 -16.08 -28.91 -17.46
N ILE A 248 -16.26 -27.68 -17.94
CA ILE A 248 -17.21 -26.70 -17.35
C ILE A 248 -18.68 -27.20 -17.33
N ARG A 249 -19.01 -28.17 -18.15
CA ARG A 249 -20.37 -28.75 -18.20
C ARG A 249 -20.65 -29.76 -17.07
N PHE A 250 -19.59 -30.22 -16.38
CA PHE A 250 -19.78 -31.07 -15.21
C PHE A 250 -20.16 -30.19 -14.01
N GLN A 251 -21.19 -30.66 -13.29
CA GLN A 251 -21.82 -29.89 -12.21
C GLN A 251 -20.88 -29.42 -11.13
N ASN A 252 -19.94 -30.28 -10.66
CA ASN A 252 -18.94 -29.93 -9.66
C ASN A 252 -17.99 -28.81 -10.12
N ALA A 253 -17.54 -28.85 -11.38
CA ALA A 253 -16.67 -27.81 -11.93
C ALA A 253 -17.44 -26.48 -12.08
N GLY A 254 -18.69 -26.55 -12.57
CA GLY A 254 -19.55 -25.38 -12.70
C GLY A 254 -19.86 -24.71 -11.36
N TYR A 255 -20.15 -25.49 -10.32
CA TYR A 255 -20.41 -24.96 -8.98
C TYR A 255 -19.19 -24.29 -8.39
N MET A 256 -18.01 -24.94 -8.45
CA MET A 256 -16.78 -24.36 -7.95
C MET A 256 -16.45 -23.04 -8.66
N MET A 257 -16.62 -22.97 -9.98
CA MET A 257 -16.39 -21.73 -10.73
C MET A 257 -17.42 -20.65 -10.37
N GLY A 258 -18.67 -21.02 -10.09
CA GLY A 258 -19.69 -20.10 -9.58
C GLY A 258 -19.32 -19.50 -8.22
N ASP A 259 -18.87 -20.34 -7.29
CA ASP A 259 -18.43 -19.89 -5.96
C ASP A 259 -17.21 -18.96 -6.04
N ILE A 260 -16.25 -19.26 -6.91
CA ILE A 260 -15.07 -18.40 -7.14
C ILE A 260 -15.52 -17.05 -7.69
N ALA A 261 -16.40 -17.04 -8.70
CA ALA A 261 -16.91 -15.80 -9.29
C ALA A 261 -17.61 -14.93 -8.24
N ALA A 262 -18.51 -15.51 -7.44
CA ALA A 262 -19.24 -14.80 -6.39
C ALA A 262 -18.27 -14.20 -5.34
N LYS A 263 -17.22 -14.93 -4.99
CA LYS A 263 -16.20 -14.45 -4.04
C LYS A 263 -15.35 -13.31 -4.61
N ILE A 264 -14.96 -13.39 -5.89
CA ILE A 264 -14.22 -12.32 -6.59
C ILE A 264 -15.07 -11.05 -6.65
N GLU A 265 -16.35 -11.17 -7.05
CA GLU A 265 -17.24 -10.00 -7.13
C GLU A 265 -17.49 -9.40 -5.73
N SER A 266 -17.70 -10.21 -4.71
CA SER A 266 -17.84 -9.72 -3.33
C SER A 266 -16.61 -8.93 -2.87
N ALA A 267 -15.42 -9.44 -3.17
CA ALA A 267 -14.16 -8.77 -2.84
C ALA A 267 -14.01 -7.45 -3.61
N ARG A 268 -14.40 -7.45 -4.89
CA ARG A 268 -14.36 -6.30 -5.78
C ARG A 268 -15.28 -5.18 -5.28
N TYR A 269 -16.52 -5.49 -4.97
CA TYR A 269 -17.45 -4.51 -4.40
C TYR A 269 -16.99 -4.00 -3.04
N PHE A 270 -16.40 -4.84 -2.20
CA PHE A 270 -15.83 -4.38 -0.94
C PHE A 270 -14.67 -3.41 -1.17
N ALA A 271 -13.77 -3.69 -2.11
CA ALA A 271 -12.68 -2.78 -2.46
C ALA A 271 -13.19 -1.43 -2.99
N TRP A 272 -14.19 -1.45 -3.86
CA TRP A 272 -14.80 -0.23 -4.39
C TRP A 272 -15.51 0.57 -3.29
N ARG A 273 -16.25 -0.11 -2.40
CA ARG A 273 -16.90 0.54 -1.26
C ARG A 273 -15.87 1.18 -0.31
N ALA A 274 -14.77 0.49 -0.05
CA ALA A 274 -13.70 1.03 0.78
C ALA A 274 -13.02 2.23 0.11
N ALA A 275 -12.81 2.18 -1.21
CA ALA A 275 -12.23 3.28 -1.97
C ALA A 275 -13.16 4.51 -2.01
N ASP A 276 -14.45 4.32 -2.25
CA ASP A 276 -15.46 5.38 -2.21
C ASP A 276 -15.54 6.02 -0.81
N TYR A 277 -15.46 5.20 0.24
CA TYR A 277 -15.41 5.70 1.62
C TYR A 277 -14.16 6.54 1.89
N LEU A 278 -12.99 6.11 1.36
CA LEU A 278 -11.75 6.88 1.42
C LEU A 278 -11.85 8.23 0.72
N ASP A 279 -12.52 8.28 -0.43
CA ASP A 279 -12.74 9.52 -1.17
C ASP A 279 -13.62 10.52 -0.42
N LYS A 280 -14.56 10.02 0.41
CA LYS A 280 -15.48 10.84 1.21
C LYS A 280 -14.91 11.20 2.60
N HIS A 281 -14.19 10.27 3.21
CA HIS A 281 -13.75 10.33 4.60
C HIS A 281 -12.26 9.98 4.75
N SER A 282 -11.39 10.71 4.04
CA SER A 282 -9.98 10.36 3.86
C SER A 282 -9.18 10.19 5.16
N HIS A 283 -9.57 10.87 6.23
CA HIS A 283 -8.90 10.81 7.54
C HIS A 283 -9.43 9.72 8.47
N HIS A 284 -10.58 9.12 8.14
CA HIS A 284 -11.32 8.20 9.02
C HIS A 284 -11.56 6.83 8.39
N ALA A 285 -10.79 6.50 7.37
CA ALA A 285 -11.00 5.28 6.57
C ALA A 285 -10.17 4.06 7.02
N GLU A 286 -9.44 4.18 8.14
CA GLU A 286 -8.55 3.10 8.58
C GLU A 286 -9.29 1.79 8.86
N LEU A 287 -10.48 1.85 9.47
CA LEU A 287 -11.25 0.66 9.78
C LEU A 287 -11.64 -0.09 8.51
N ILE A 288 -12.32 0.59 7.60
CA ILE A 288 -12.80 -0.04 6.37
C ILE A 288 -11.63 -0.48 5.48
N GLY A 289 -10.54 0.30 5.41
CA GLY A 289 -9.34 -0.04 4.68
C GLY A 289 -8.67 -1.29 5.23
N ALA A 290 -8.52 -1.39 6.56
CA ALA A 290 -7.94 -2.56 7.22
C ALA A 290 -8.82 -3.81 7.04
N MET A 291 -10.14 -3.70 7.23
CA MET A 291 -11.08 -4.81 7.00
C MET A 291 -11.08 -5.27 5.54
N CYS A 292 -11.03 -4.32 4.60
CA CYS A 292 -10.92 -4.59 3.18
C CYS A 292 -9.65 -5.37 2.87
N LYS A 293 -8.48 -4.89 3.34
CA LYS A 293 -7.19 -5.55 3.15
C LYS A 293 -7.21 -7.00 3.65
N ILE A 294 -7.69 -7.23 4.87
CA ILE A 294 -7.77 -8.57 5.46
C ILE A 294 -8.67 -9.48 4.60
N ASN A 295 -9.90 -9.06 4.39
CA ASN A 295 -10.90 -9.90 3.74
C ASN A 295 -10.53 -10.22 2.29
N VAL A 296 -10.21 -9.19 1.52
CA VAL A 296 -9.99 -9.32 0.08
C VAL A 296 -8.73 -10.12 -0.22
N THR A 297 -7.61 -9.82 0.44
CA THR A 297 -6.35 -10.48 0.13
C THR A 297 -6.35 -11.96 0.52
N GLU A 298 -6.97 -12.32 1.63
CA GLU A 298 -7.13 -13.73 2.04
C GLU A 298 -8.08 -14.49 1.10
N ALA A 299 -9.17 -13.83 0.67
CA ALA A 299 -10.09 -14.41 -0.31
C ALA A 299 -9.43 -14.67 -1.66
N MET A 300 -8.51 -13.82 -2.11
CA MET A 300 -7.83 -13.99 -3.40
C MET A 300 -6.94 -15.24 -3.44
N ILE A 301 -6.22 -15.56 -2.35
CA ILE A 301 -5.42 -16.79 -2.27
C ILE A 301 -6.34 -18.02 -2.43
N ASP A 302 -7.45 -18.06 -1.69
CA ASP A 302 -8.43 -19.14 -1.76
C ASP A 302 -9.00 -19.30 -3.18
N CYS A 303 -9.35 -18.18 -3.83
CA CYS A 303 -9.86 -18.19 -5.19
C CYS A 303 -8.82 -18.76 -6.19
N VAL A 304 -7.57 -18.31 -6.12
CA VAL A 304 -6.51 -18.81 -7.00
C VAL A 304 -6.28 -20.30 -6.78
N TYR A 305 -6.20 -20.72 -5.51
CA TYR A 305 -5.99 -22.15 -5.20
C TYR A 305 -7.17 -23.03 -5.68
N LYS A 306 -8.40 -22.56 -5.54
CA LYS A 306 -9.57 -23.26 -6.09
C LYS A 306 -9.57 -23.32 -7.63
N CYS A 307 -9.09 -22.26 -8.31
CA CYS A 307 -8.86 -22.32 -9.75
C CYS A 307 -7.85 -23.41 -10.12
N MET A 308 -6.78 -23.57 -9.33
CA MET A 308 -5.81 -24.65 -9.54
C MET A 308 -6.44 -26.04 -9.32
N GLN A 309 -7.26 -26.20 -8.31
CA GLN A 309 -7.93 -27.46 -8.02
C GLN A 309 -8.87 -27.90 -9.15
N VAL A 310 -9.65 -26.98 -9.70
CA VAL A 310 -10.60 -27.30 -10.78
C VAL A 310 -9.91 -27.56 -12.13
N VAL A 311 -8.76 -26.91 -12.37
CA VAL A 311 -7.90 -27.19 -13.54
C VAL A 311 -7.13 -28.51 -13.37
N GLY A 312 -6.88 -28.91 -12.12
CA GLY A 312 -6.19 -30.13 -11.76
C GLY A 312 -4.69 -30.04 -11.97
N VAL A 313 -4.03 -31.19 -12.22
CA VAL A 313 -2.56 -31.27 -12.31
C VAL A 313 -1.95 -30.37 -13.38
N ASN A 314 -2.71 -30.03 -14.43
CA ASN A 314 -2.26 -29.09 -15.46
C ASN A 314 -1.92 -27.70 -14.89
N SER A 315 -2.54 -27.30 -13.77
CA SER A 315 -2.25 -26.03 -13.11
C SER A 315 -0.81 -25.94 -12.56
N LEU A 316 -0.12 -27.07 -12.41
CA LEU A 316 1.27 -27.15 -11.95
C LEU A 316 2.29 -27.02 -13.10
N SER A 317 1.83 -27.15 -14.36
CA SER A 317 2.71 -26.97 -15.51
C SER A 317 3.12 -25.50 -15.67
N THR A 318 4.39 -25.27 -16.01
CA THR A 318 4.91 -23.93 -16.35
C THR A 318 4.36 -23.39 -17.67
N GLU A 319 3.67 -24.20 -18.47
CA GLU A 319 2.90 -23.75 -19.64
C GLU A 319 1.69 -22.89 -19.26
N HIS A 320 1.26 -22.98 -18.00
CA HIS A 320 0.17 -22.22 -17.42
C HIS A 320 0.68 -21.24 -16.35
N LYS A 321 -0.07 -20.17 -16.10
CA LYS A 321 0.33 -19.11 -15.18
C LYS A 321 -0.12 -19.33 -13.71
N PHE A 322 -0.79 -20.43 -13.39
CA PHE A 322 -1.38 -20.64 -12.07
C PHE A 322 -0.37 -20.60 -10.93
N GLY A 323 0.81 -21.17 -11.12
CA GLY A 323 1.90 -21.06 -10.14
C GLY A 323 2.37 -19.64 -9.93
N LYS A 324 2.37 -18.78 -10.97
CA LYS A 324 2.61 -17.35 -10.84
C LYS A 324 1.46 -16.70 -10.03
N TYR A 325 0.21 -16.92 -10.42
CA TYR A 325 -0.94 -16.32 -9.72
C TYR A 325 -0.95 -16.65 -8.23
N LEU A 326 -0.62 -17.88 -7.85
CA LEU A 326 -0.57 -18.28 -6.45
C LEU A 326 0.54 -17.54 -5.69
N ARG A 327 1.74 -17.47 -6.25
CA ARG A 327 2.84 -16.71 -5.61
C ARG A 327 2.52 -15.23 -5.49
N GLU A 328 1.91 -14.63 -6.51
CA GLU A 328 1.51 -13.22 -6.48
C GLU A 328 0.41 -12.97 -5.43
N ALA A 329 -0.61 -13.83 -5.38
CA ALA A 329 -1.68 -13.70 -4.38
C ALA A 329 -1.17 -13.89 -2.94
N ALA A 330 -0.21 -14.78 -2.71
CA ALA A 330 0.36 -15.04 -1.39
C ALA A 330 1.11 -13.84 -0.79
N VAL A 331 1.57 -12.90 -1.60
CA VAL A 331 2.23 -11.68 -1.12
C VAL A 331 1.25 -10.71 -0.49
N LEU A 332 0.01 -10.65 -1.01
CA LEU A 332 -0.97 -9.62 -0.69
C LEU A 332 -1.30 -9.50 0.82
N PRO A 333 -1.54 -10.58 1.59
CA PRO A 333 -1.82 -10.45 3.02
C PRO A 333 -0.57 -10.19 3.88
N ILE A 334 0.63 -10.21 3.29
CA ILE A 334 1.90 -10.11 4.03
C ILE A 334 2.45 -8.69 4.01
N TYR A 335 2.37 -7.97 2.89
CA TYR A 335 2.90 -6.62 2.77
C TYR A 335 2.00 -5.55 3.42
N ASP A 336 2.45 -4.31 3.44
CA ASP A 336 1.77 -3.15 4.03
C ASP A 336 1.29 -3.41 5.47
N GLY A 337 2.26 -3.78 6.32
CA GLY A 337 2.06 -4.09 7.72
C GLY A 337 1.50 -5.48 8.01
N GLY A 338 1.09 -6.21 6.97
CA GLY A 338 0.55 -7.56 7.07
C GLY A 338 -0.78 -7.68 7.82
N ASN A 339 -1.61 -8.61 7.36
CA ASN A 339 -2.93 -8.83 7.94
C ASN A 339 -2.87 -9.26 9.42
N MET A 340 -1.90 -10.11 9.77
CA MET A 340 -1.74 -10.63 11.14
C MET A 340 -1.16 -9.59 12.11
N GLY A 341 -0.29 -8.71 11.64
CA GLY A 341 0.33 -7.68 12.45
C GLY A 341 -0.52 -6.42 12.52
N MET A 342 -0.35 -5.54 11.55
CA MET A 342 -0.88 -4.18 11.61
C MET A 342 -2.38 -4.08 11.32
N GLN A 343 -2.92 -4.86 10.37
CA GLN A 343 -4.31 -4.65 9.96
C GLN A 343 -5.29 -5.13 11.04
N ARG A 344 -5.10 -6.34 11.59
CA ARG A 344 -5.95 -6.85 12.69
C ARG A 344 -5.77 -6.06 13.98
N ARG A 345 -4.54 -5.64 14.29
CA ARG A 345 -4.27 -4.73 15.41
C ARG A 345 -5.10 -3.46 15.30
N ARG A 346 -5.13 -2.85 14.12
CA ARG A 346 -5.89 -1.63 13.88
C ARG A 346 -7.39 -1.85 14.06
N VAL A 347 -7.95 -2.85 13.41
CA VAL A 347 -9.36 -3.21 13.59
C VAL A 347 -9.69 -3.43 15.06
N HIS A 348 -8.83 -4.17 15.79
CA HIS A 348 -9.01 -4.42 17.22
C HIS A 348 -8.98 -3.13 18.04
N GLY A 349 -7.95 -2.28 17.85
CA GLY A 349 -7.81 -1.02 18.58
C GLY A 349 -9.03 -0.11 18.43
N ILE A 350 -9.54 -0.04 17.20
CA ILE A 350 -10.75 0.72 16.87
C ILE A 350 -11.98 0.18 17.57
N MET A 351 -12.22 -1.11 17.42
CA MET A 351 -13.42 -1.75 17.99
C MET A 351 -13.39 -1.81 19.53
N ALA A 352 -12.22 -1.65 20.14
CA ALA A 352 -12.04 -1.62 21.59
C ALA A 352 -12.36 -0.24 22.21
N ASP A 353 -12.49 0.79 21.40
CA ASP A 353 -12.93 2.11 21.89
C ASP A 353 -14.38 2.03 22.40
N GLU A 354 -14.64 2.54 23.60
CA GLU A 354 -15.96 2.50 24.23
C GLU A 354 -17.04 3.28 23.47
N ASN A 355 -16.62 4.25 22.66
CA ASN A 355 -17.51 5.06 21.83
C ASN A 355 -17.64 4.52 20.40
N PHE A 356 -17.05 3.37 20.10
CA PHE A 356 -17.11 2.80 18.76
C PHE A 356 -18.54 2.57 18.28
N ASN A 357 -18.88 3.23 17.16
CA ASN A 357 -20.17 3.02 16.51
C ASN A 357 -20.06 1.94 15.44
N PRO A 358 -20.58 0.70 15.66
CA PRO A 358 -20.50 -0.38 14.66
C PRO A 358 -21.27 -0.10 13.37
N ARG A 359 -22.14 0.90 13.37
CA ARG A 359 -22.93 1.30 12.19
C ARG A 359 -22.27 2.39 11.37
N ALA A 360 -21.22 3.05 11.87
CA ALA A 360 -20.63 4.21 11.21
C ALA A 360 -20.31 3.97 9.72
N ILE A 361 -19.68 2.83 9.39
CA ILE A 361 -19.38 2.48 7.99
C ILE A 361 -20.67 2.22 7.19
N MET A 362 -21.69 1.61 7.80
CA MET A 362 -22.96 1.31 7.13
C MET A 362 -23.75 2.57 6.85
N ASP A 363 -23.73 3.50 7.78
CA ASP A 363 -24.48 4.75 7.71
C ASP A 363 -23.73 5.86 6.98
N ASP A 364 -22.54 5.54 6.44
CA ASP A 364 -21.61 6.43 5.75
C ASP A 364 -21.10 7.58 6.64
N ASP A 365 -21.11 7.36 7.95
CA ASP A 365 -20.49 8.24 8.92
C ASP A 365 -19.00 7.97 9.01
N PHE A 366 -18.21 8.96 9.42
CA PHE A 366 -16.81 8.72 9.70
C PHE A 366 -16.63 8.12 11.10
N VAL A 367 -15.62 7.28 11.22
CA VAL A 367 -15.22 6.70 12.49
C VAL A 367 -14.04 7.50 13.02
N ALA A 368 -14.32 8.43 13.92
CA ALA A 368 -13.25 9.13 14.63
C ALA A 368 -12.60 8.16 15.63
N PHE A 369 -11.29 8.07 15.54
CA PHE A 369 -10.52 7.06 16.25
C PHE A 369 -9.81 7.52 17.45
N ASP A 370 -9.29 8.69 17.34
CA ASP A 370 -8.26 9.21 18.22
C ASP A 370 -8.42 10.73 18.28
N LYS A 371 -8.29 11.31 19.46
CA LYS A 371 -8.26 12.75 19.62
C LYS A 371 -7.16 13.44 18.84
N SER A 372 -6.09 12.70 18.49
CA SER A 372 -5.06 13.16 17.56
C SER A 372 -5.58 13.31 16.13
N MET A 373 -6.62 12.56 15.75
CA MET A 373 -7.27 12.67 14.44
C MET A 373 -8.20 13.90 14.37
N GLU A 374 -8.85 14.29 15.47
CA GLU A 374 -9.63 15.53 15.57
C GLU A 374 -8.74 16.77 15.30
N ALA A 375 -7.45 16.69 15.65
CA ALA A 375 -6.49 17.77 15.36
C ALA A 375 -6.13 17.86 13.86
N ILE A 376 -6.34 16.81 13.07
CA ILE A 376 -6.06 16.79 11.63
C ILE A 376 -7.19 17.40 10.82
N ASP A 377 -8.43 17.35 11.31
CA ASP A 377 -9.57 18.04 10.68
C ASP A 377 -9.37 19.57 10.64
N THR A 378 -8.44 20.08 11.45
CA THR A 378 -8.02 21.50 11.40
C THR A 378 -6.92 21.77 10.35
N VAL A 379 -6.26 20.73 9.82
CA VAL A 379 -5.34 20.85 8.70
C VAL A 379 -6.16 20.66 7.44
N ALA A 380 -6.27 21.70 6.63
CA ALA A 380 -7.02 21.65 5.38
C ALA A 380 -6.75 20.37 4.60
N ASP A 381 -7.81 19.60 4.31
CA ASP A 381 -7.70 18.39 3.49
C ASP A 381 -7.14 18.79 2.11
N PRO A 382 -5.97 18.26 1.72
CA PRO A 382 -5.37 18.60 0.45
C PRO A 382 -6.08 17.99 -0.77
N LEU A 383 -7.08 17.12 -0.56
CA LEU A 383 -7.85 16.56 -1.66
C LEU A 383 -9.05 17.46 -2.01
N PRO A 384 -9.04 18.17 -3.14
CA PRO A 384 -10.07 19.18 -3.49
C PRO A 384 -11.50 18.61 -3.54
N ARG A 385 -11.64 17.30 -3.71
CA ARG A 385 -12.95 16.63 -3.84
C ARG A 385 -13.68 16.39 -2.52
N SER A 386 -12.96 16.26 -1.40
CA SER A 386 -13.61 16.12 -0.10
C SER A 386 -14.25 17.43 0.36
N ARG A 387 -13.71 18.58 -0.02
CA ARG A 387 -14.28 19.89 0.31
C ARG A 387 -15.64 20.15 -0.36
N GLY A 388 -15.80 19.75 -1.61
CA GLY A 388 -17.03 19.99 -2.36
C GLY A 388 -18.22 19.16 -1.89
N ILE A 389 -17.99 18.06 -1.18
CA ILE A 389 -19.05 17.20 -0.64
C ILE A 389 -19.47 17.66 0.76
N MET A 390 -18.52 18.16 1.58
CA MET A 390 -18.84 18.68 2.91
C MET A 390 -19.55 20.04 2.87
N GLU A 391 -19.21 20.92 1.92
CA GLU A 391 -19.91 22.20 1.73
C GLU A 391 -21.33 22.06 1.16
N ALA A 392 -21.66 20.89 0.57
CA ALA A 392 -23.03 20.63 0.07
C ALA A 392 -23.93 19.98 1.13
N ALA A 393 -23.43 19.67 2.32
CA ALA A 393 -24.16 19.06 3.42
C ALA A 393 -24.47 20.05 4.56
N GLU A 394 -23.99 21.32 4.49
CA GLU A 394 -24.42 22.46 5.28
C GLU A 394 -25.43 23.30 4.49
#